data_55fbd08b1dfbe9d6fa21522fc030db32
#
_entry.id   55fbd08b1dfbe9d6fa21522fc030db32
#
_cell.length_a   1.000
_cell.length_b   1.000
_cell.length_c   1.000
_cell.angle_alpha   90.00
_cell.angle_beta   90.00
_cell.angle_gamma   90.00
#
_symmetry.space_group_name_H-M   'P 1'
#
loop_
_entity.id
_entity.type
_entity.pdbx_description
1 polymer ?
#
loop_
_entity_poly.entity_id
_entity_poly.type
_entity_poly.pdbx_seq_one_letter_code
_entity_poly.pdbx_strand_id
1 'polypeptide(L)'
;NYNETLSMVFWWLYSIDLAIFMTLLPFSRYMHIPAEALLILLRNAGLKTTEPRKGYAVAEIYSCPSCGLCIDVCPMSEVKDNYKNTAVYFIRNIRKGKRRRDVKNMTEKCLMCGKCIEVCPLGIESLNIKIAQRKKTYYKIKSDFGYLERLQDNKTTRQQDKVHSQKTLYFAGCMSHLTPKIIRSMKKIFEAVNENYEFMDAEGSICCGRPMMLT
;
A
#
# COMPACT_ATOMS: atom_id res chain seq x y z
N ASN A 1 -9.06 -54.18 -29.89
CA ASN A 1 -9.82 -54.10 -28.64
C ASN A 1 -10.45 -52.75 -28.47
N TYR A 2 -11.78 -52.67 -28.67
CA TYR A 2 -12.55 -51.38 -28.60
C TYR A 2 -12.30 -50.58 -27.32
N ASN A 3 -12.18 -51.23 -26.18
CA ASN A 3 -11.94 -50.59 -24.88
C ASN A 3 -10.54 -49.95 -24.76
N GLU A 4 -9.51 -50.52 -25.40
CA GLU A 4 -8.16 -49.94 -25.38
C GLU A 4 -8.06 -48.70 -26.25
N THR A 5 -8.68 -48.72 -27.44
CA THR A 5 -8.74 -47.52 -28.30
C THR A 5 -9.56 -46.41 -27.66
N LEU A 6 -10.68 -46.73 -27.01
CA LEU A 6 -11.50 -45.75 -26.31
C LEU A 6 -10.72 -45.12 -25.13
N SER A 7 -10.04 -45.92 -24.32
CA SER A 7 -9.19 -45.47 -23.22
C SER A 7 -8.08 -44.55 -23.70
N MET A 8 -7.42 -44.88 -24.81
CA MET A 8 -6.36 -44.05 -25.41
C MET A 8 -6.89 -42.70 -25.90
N VAL A 9 -8.08 -42.66 -26.50
CA VAL A 9 -8.73 -41.42 -26.94
C VAL A 9 -9.05 -40.52 -25.74
N PHE A 10 -9.64 -41.07 -24.69
CA PHE A 10 -9.93 -40.30 -23.49
C PHE A 10 -8.67 -39.81 -22.79
N TRP A 11 -7.60 -40.60 -22.76
CA TRP A 11 -6.31 -40.17 -22.19
C TRP A 11 -5.71 -38.98 -22.94
N TRP A 12 -5.75 -39.01 -24.29
CA TRP A 12 -5.29 -37.90 -25.12
C TRP A 12 -6.14 -36.65 -24.94
N LEU A 13 -7.46 -36.78 -24.91
CA LEU A 13 -8.37 -35.66 -24.67
C LEU A 13 -8.09 -35.00 -23.31
N TYR A 14 -7.96 -35.80 -22.26
CA TYR A 14 -7.62 -35.31 -20.95
C TYR A 14 -6.25 -34.59 -20.92
N SER A 15 -5.25 -35.16 -21.55
CA SER A 15 -3.90 -34.56 -21.59
C SER A 15 -3.87 -33.24 -22.35
N ILE A 16 -4.61 -33.12 -23.43
CA ILE A 16 -4.75 -31.89 -24.22
C ILE A 16 -5.51 -30.83 -23.40
N ASP A 17 -6.60 -31.19 -22.75
CA ASP A 17 -7.39 -30.29 -21.93
C ASP A 17 -6.55 -29.75 -20.76
N LEU A 18 -5.81 -30.62 -20.08
CA LEU A 18 -4.89 -30.23 -19.01
C LEU A 18 -3.78 -29.28 -19.51
N ALA A 19 -3.21 -29.54 -20.67
CA ALA A 19 -2.20 -28.68 -21.28
C ALA A 19 -2.78 -27.30 -21.62
N ILE A 20 -3.98 -27.25 -22.20
CA ILE A 20 -4.70 -26.00 -22.47
C ILE A 20 -5.00 -25.25 -21.17
N PHE A 21 -5.50 -25.95 -20.14
CA PHE A 21 -5.76 -25.35 -18.83
C PHE A 21 -4.50 -24.71 -18.22
N MET A 22 -3.38 -25.43 -18.21
CA MET A 22 -2.11 -24.93 -17.66
C MET A 22 -1.58 -23.72 -18.43
N THR A 23 -1.71 -23.70 -19.76
CA THR A 23 -1.26 -22.56 -20.57
C THR A 23 -2.17 -21.33 -20.43
N LEU A 24 -3.47 -21.53 -20.18
CA LEU A 24 -4.42 -20.44 -19.95
C LEU A 24 -4.45 -19.93 -18.50
N LEU A 25 -3.91 -20.70 -17.55
CA LEU A 25 -3.92 -20.37 -16.14
C LEU A 25 -3.34 -18.98 -15.82
N PRO A 26 -2.20 -18.53 -16.39
CA PRO A 26 -1.66 -17.19 -16.14
C PRO A 26 -2.59 -16.04 -16.57
N PHE A 27 -3.46 -16.29 -17.54
CA PHE A 27 -4.40 -15.31 -18.09
C PHE A 27 -5.79 -15.37 -17.44
N SER A 28 -6.03 -16.39 -16.64
CA SER A 28 -7.30 -16.65 -15.96
C SER A 28 -7.37 -16.02 -14.57
N ARG A 29 -8.57 -16.04 -13.98
CA ARG A 29 -8.75 -15.64 -12.57
C ARG A 29 -8.04 -16.59 -11.60
N TYR A 30 -7.79 -17.83 -11.97
CA TYR A 30 -7.17 -18.85 -11.14
C TYR A 30 -5.69 -18.59 -10.86
N MET A 31 -5.06 -17.66 -11.58
CA MET A 31 -3.67 -17.27 -11.33
C MET A 31 -3.43 -16.74 -9.91
N HIS A 32 -4.46 -16.25 -9.20
CA HIS A 32 -4.28 -15.81 -7.82
C HIS A 32 -3.88 -16.96 -6.87
N ILE A 33 -4.30 -18.21 -7.13
CA ILE A 33 -4.00 -19.36 -6.26
C ILE A 33 -2.49 -19.66 -6.19
N PRO A 34 -1.78 -19.91 -7.31
CA PRO A 34 -0.33 -20.14 -7.27
C PRO A 34 0.44 -18.86 -6.86
N ALA A 35 -0.06 -17.68 -7.22
CA ALA A 35 0.57 -16.43 -6.83
C ALA A 35 0.46 -16.19 -5.32
N GLU A 36 -0.64 -16.56 -4.68
CA GLU A 36 -0.83 -16.48 -3.23
C GLU A 36 0.08 -17.47 -2.50
N ALA A 37 0.15 -18.71 -2.96
CA ALA A 37 1.06 -19.71 -2.40
C ALA A 37 2.53 -19.21 -2.44
N LEU A 38 2.94 -18.63 -3.58
CA LEU A 38 4.25 -18.01 -3.72
C LEU A 38 4.43 -16.83 -2.76
N LEU A 39 3.41 -15.99 -2.60
CA LEU A 39 3.44 -14.84 -1.68
C LEU A 39 3.63 -15.27 -0.23
N ILE A 40 2.96 -16.34 0.21
CA ILE A 40 3.11 -16.91 1.54
C ILE A 40 4.55 -17.41 1.75
N LEU A 41 5.10 -18.12 0.78
CA LEU A 41 6.49 -18.60 0.84
C LEU A 41 7.48 -17.44 0.93
N LEU A 42 7.30 -16.39 0.13
CA LEU A 42 8.15 -15.19 0.16
C LEU A 42 8.08 -14.46 1.51
N ARG A 43 6.88 -14.36 2.09
CA ARG A 43 6.68 -13.75 3.41
C ARG A 43 7.36 -14.57 4.52
N ASN A 44 7.22 -15.88 4.48
CA ASN A 44 7.87 -16.78 5.43
C ASN A 44 9.40 -16.73 5.31
N ALA A 45 9.93 -16.47 4.12
CA ALA A 45 11.36 -16.23 3.88
C ALA A 45 11.83 -14.82 4.36
N GLY A 46 10.96 -14.04 5.03
CA GLY A 46 11.32 -12.74 5.59
C GLY A 46 11.35 -11.58 4.59
N LEU A 47 10.86 -11.78 3.37
CA LEU A 47 10.77 -10.72 2.38
C LEU A 47 9.58 -9.80 2.70
N LYS A 48 9.88 -8.61 3.24
CA LYS A 48 8.88 -7.58 3.50
C LYS A 48 8.77 -6.61 2.31
N THR A 49 7.56 -6.15 2.02
CA THR A 49 7.24 -5.21 0.92
C THR A 49 7.65 -3.77 1.18
N THR A 50 8.33 -3.46 2.28
CA THR A 50 8.78 -2.10 2.61
C THR A 50 9.67 -1.48 1.54
N GLU A 51 10.39 -2.31 0.76
CA GLU A 51 11.07 -1.89 -0.46
C GLU A 51 10.61 -2.80 -1.60
N PRO A 52 9.79 -2.32 -2.55
CA PRO A 52 9.29 -3.15 -3.63
C PRO A 52 10.43 -3.56 -4.55
N ARG A 53 11.05 -4.71 -4.28
CA ARG A 53 11.83 -5.41 -5.28
C ARG A 53 10.87 -5.76 -6.42
N LYS A 54 11.28 -5.52 -7.67
CA LYS A 54 10.41 -5.66 -8.85
C LYS A 54 9.62 -6.97 -8.88
N GLY A 55 10.20 -8.08 -8.44
CA GLY A 55 9.57 -9.40 -8.44
C GLY A 55 8.50 -9.60 -7.36
N TYR A 56 8.70 -9.05 -6.17
CA TYR A 56 7.74 -9.21 -5.07
C TYR A 56 6.45 -8.42 -5.31
N ALA A 57 6.56 -7.17 -5.78
CA ALA A 57 5.38 -6.37 -6.13
C ALA A 57 4.54 -7.03 -7.24
N VAL A 58 5.16 -7.74 -8.17
CA VAL A 58 4.45 -8.51 -9.20
C VAL A 58 3.66 -9.66 -8.56
N ALA A 59 4.27 -10.43 -7.65
CA ALA A 59 3.57 -11.51 -6.94
C ALA A 59 2.33 -10.99 -6.20
N GLU A 60 2.42 -9.87 -5.49
CA GLU A 60 1.27 -9.25 -4.81
C GLU A 60 0.17 -8.81 -5.78
N ILE A 61 0.54 -8.23 -6.91
CA ILE A 61 -0.42 -7.80 -7.93
C ILE A 61 -1.20 -9.01 -8.49
N TYR A 62 -0.54 -10.14 -8.72
CA TYR A 62 -1.18 -11.35 -9.23
C TYR A 62 -1.92 -12.15 -8.16
N SER A 63 -1.56 -12.03 -6.88
CA SER A 63 -2.27 -12.66 -5.76
C SER A 63 -3.66 -12.05 -5.50
N CYS A 64 -3.96 -10.87 -6.03
CA CYS A 64 -5.26 -10.22 -5.83
C CYS A 64 -6.40 -11.00 -6.53
N PRO A 65 -7.35 -11.63 -5.81
CA PRO A 65 -8.48 -12.35 -6.38
C PRO A 65 -9.56 -11.44 -6.95
N SER A 66 -9.42 -10.13 -6.73
CA SER A 66 -10.43 -9.12 -7.12
C SER A 66 -11.78 -9.31 -6.40
N CYS A 67 -11.77 -9.71 -5.13
CA CYS A 67 -12.97 -9.96 -4.32
C CYS A 67 -13.83 -8.71 -4.07
N GLY A 68 -13.23 -7.51 -4.08
CA GLY A 68 -13.98 -6.25 -3.94
C GLY A 68 -14.08 -5.70 -2.50
N LEU A 69 -13.74 -6.45 -1.44
CA LEU A 69 -13.84 -5.99 -0.04
C LEU A 69 -13.21 -4.62 0.21
N CYS A 70 -12.13 -4.31 -0.50
CA CYS A 70 -11.48 -3.00 -0.40
C CYS A 70 -12.28 -1.85 -1.04
N ILE A 71 -13.37 -2.12 -1.77
CA ILE A 71 -14.28 -1.09 -2.29
C ILE A 71 -15.17 -0.59 -1.17
N ASP A 72 -15.72 -1.50 -0.37
CA ASP A 72 -16.72 -1.20 0.66
C ASP A 72 -16.17 -0.30 1.78
N VAL A 73 -14.88 -0.46 2.11
CA VAL A 73 -14.21 0.36 3.14
C VAL A 73 -13.54 1.62 2.61
N CYS A 74 -13.55 1.82 1.29
CA CYS A 74 -12.86 2.95 0.66
C CYS A 74 -13.70 4.21 0.71
N PRO A 75 -13.28 5.30 1.41
CA PRO A 75 -14.06 6.54 1.45
C PRO A 75 -14.28 7.17 0.07
N MET A 76 -13.42 6.83 -0.89
CA MET A 76 -13.53 7.35 -2.25
C MET A 76 -14.57 6.61 -3.10
N SER A 77 -15.07 5.45 -2.64
CA SER A 77 -16.10 4.68 -3.38
C SER A 77 -17.45 5.38 -3.37
N GLU A 78 -17.76 6.14 -2.33
CA GLU A 78 -19.00 6.89 -2.16
C GLU A 78 -19.06 8.15 -3.03
N VAL A 79 -17.90 8.67 -3.45
CA VAL A 79 -17.83 9.84 -4.30
C VAL A 79 -18.16 9.45 -5.75
N LYS A 80 -19.11 10.15 -6.35
CA LYS A 80 -19.55 9.90 -7.72
C LYS A 80 -18.36 9.74 -8.67
N ASP A 81 -18.36 8.67 -9.47
CA ASP A 81 -17.34 8.31 -10.45
C ASP A 81 -15.94 7.95 -9.92
N ASN A 82 -15.74 7.95 -8.61
CA ASN A 82 -14.44 7.63 -8.02
C ASN A 82 -14.27 6.16 -7.57
N TYR A 83 -15.30 5.35 -7.58
CA TYR A 83 -15.20 3.92 -7.22
C TYR A 83 -14.14 3.16 -8.04
N LYS A 84 -13.90 3.58 -9.29
CA LYS A 84 -12.85 3.02 -10.17
C LYS A 84 -11.42 3.30 -9.69
N ASN A 85 -11.24 4.19 -8.71
CA ASN A 85 -9.93 4.54 -8.14
C ASN A 85 -9.56 3.71 -6.91
N THR A 86 -10.43 2.79 -6.48
CA THR A 86 -10.19 1.89 -5.35
C THR A 86 -9.08 0.89 -5.64
N ALA A 87 -8.56 0.24 -4.59
CA ALA A 87 -7.38 -0.62 -4.69
C ALA A 87 -7.54 -1.77 -5.68
N VAL A 88 -8.70 -2.43 -5.71
CA VAL A 88 -8.96 -3.56 -6.62
C VAL A 88 -8.89 -3.14 -8.09
N TYR A 89 -9.48 -2.00 -8.45
CA TYR A 89 -9.42 -1.50 -9.84
C TYR A 89 -8.02 -1.04 -10.23
N PHE A 90 -7.30 -0.44 -9.30
CA PHE A 90 -5.91 -0.05 -9.48
C PHE A 90 -5.03 -1.28 -9.80
N ILE A 91 -5.08 -2.32 -8.96
CA ILE A 91 -4.32 -3.57 -9.16
C ILE A 91 -4.71 -4.24 -10.48
N ARG A 92 -6.02 -4.31 -10.76
CA ARG A 92 -6.53 -4.88 -12.02
C ARG A 92 -6.03 -4.13 -13.26
N ASN A 93 -5.93 -2.80 -13.19
CA ASN A 93 -5.44 -1.98 -14.30
C ASN A 93 -3.93 -2.16 -14.52
N ILE A 94 -3.14 -2.31 -13.44
CA ILE A 94 -1.72 -2.65 -13.55
C ILE A 94 -1.56 -4.02 -14.21
N ARG A 95 -2.30 -5.03 -13.74
CA ARG A 95 -2.28 -6.39 -14.31
C ARG A 95 -2.61 -6.41 -15.80
N LYS A 96 -3.56 -5.59 -16.23
CA LYS A 96 -3.97 -5.47 -17.64
C LYS A 96 -3.05 -4.59 -18.50
N GLY A 97 -1.97 -4.05 -17.93
CA GLY A 97 -1.06 -3.17 -18.66
C GLY A 97 -1.69 -1.89 -19.19
N LYS A 98 -2.72 -1.35 -18.51
CA LYS A 98 -3.37 -0.11 -18.94
C LYS A 98 -2.41 1.07 -19.00
N ARG A 99 -2.79 2.09 -19.81
CA ARG A 99 -1.99 3.29 -20.05
C ARG A 99 -1.52 3.90 -18.72
N ARG A 100 -0.26 4.29 -18.69
CA ARG A 100 0.40 4.91 -17.51
C ARG A 100 -0.39 6.11 -16.97
N ARG A 101 -1.07 6.85 -17.84
CA ARG A 101 -1.91 8.01 -17.45
C ARG A 101 -3.12 7.62 -16.60
N ASP A 102 -3.80 6.53 -16.93
CA ASP A 102 -4.98 6.07 -16.19
C ASP A 102 -4.58 5.59 -14.79
N VAL A 103 -3.46 4.85 -14.71
CA VAL A 103 -2.90 4.39 -13.43
C VAL A 103 -2.45 5.58 -12.57
N LYS A 104 -1.87 6.63 -13.18
CA LYS A 104 -1.49 7.88 -12.49
C LYS A 104 -2.70 8.53 -11.85
N ASN A 105 -3.78 8.78 -12.61
CA ASN A 105 -4.99 9.40 -12.09
C ASN A 105 -5.59 8.61 -10.90
N MET A 106 -5.52 7.28 -10.94
CA MET A 106 -5.99 6.43 -9.84
C MET A 106 -5.13 6.56 -8.57
N THR A 107 -3.83 6.80 -8.71
CA THR A 107 -2.95 7.02 -7.57
C THR A 107 -3.12 8.41 -6.97
N GLU A 108 -3.32 9.43 -7.80
CA GLU A 108 -3.52 10.82 -7.36
C GLU A 108 -4.80 10.99 -6.53
N LYS A 109 -5.88 10.36 -6.96
CA LYS A 109 -7.18 10.42 -6.27
C LYS A 109 -7.26 9.55 -5.01
N CYS A 110 -6.20 8.86 -4.62
CA CYS A 110 -6.18 8.02 -3.43
C CYS A 110 -5.83 8.83 -2.18
N LEU A 111 -6.64 8.74 -1.12
CA LEU A 111 -6.41 9.39 0.18
C LEU A 111 -5.25 8.78 0.98
N MET A 112 -4.67 7.66 0.54
CA MET A 112 -3.59 6.95 1.23
C MET A 112 -3.90 6.58 2.69
N CYS A 113 -5.17 6.32 3.02
CA CYS A 113 -5.63 6.04 4.39
C CYS A 113 -5.29 4.63 4.90
N GLY A 114 -4.95 3.67 4.02
CA GLY A 114 -4.57 2.31 4.40
C GLY A 114 -5.72 1.31 4.64
N LYS A 115 -6.98 1.73 4.76
CA LYS A 115 -8.13 0.85 5.04
C LYS A 115 -8.23 -0.36 4.11
N CYS A 116 -7.83 -0.20 2.85
CA CYS A 116 -7.85 -1.31 1.88
C CYS A 116 -6.83 -2.41 2.17
N ILE A 117 -5.77 -2.13 2.93
CA ILE A 117 -4.79 -3.14 3.37
C ILE A 117 -5.36 -3.92 4.54
N GLU A 118 -5.97 -3.21 5.48
CA GLU A 118 -6.50 -3.76 6.73
C GLU A 118 -7.62 -4.77 6.48
N VAL A 119 -8.50 -4.49 5.51
CA VAL A 119 -9.60 -5.38 5.15
C VAL A 119 -9.18 -6.51 4.20
N CYS A 120 -7.99 -6.46 3.62
CA CYS A 120 -7.54 -7.44 2.65
C CYS A 120 -7.19 -8.78 3.33
N PRO A 121 -7.90 -9.89 3.04
CA PRO A 121 -7.62 -11.18 3.66
C PRO A 121 -6.22 -11.71 3.30
N LEU A 122 -5.67 -11.29 2.16
CA LEU A 122 -4.34 -11.65 1.70
C LEU A 122 -3.25 -10.67 2.16
N GLY A 123 -3.62 -9.60 2.86
CA GLY A 123 -2.68 -8.58 3.32
C GLY A 123 -1.88 -7.92 2.19
N ILE A 124 -2.50 -7.70 1.02
CA ILE A 124 -1.84 -7.06 -0.12
C ILE A 124 -1.58 -5.60 0.20
N GLU A 125 -0.33 -5.20 0.15
CA GLU A 125 0.10 -3.83 0.45
C GLU A 125 -0.15 -2.85 -0.71
N SER A 126 -1.41 -2.71 -1.09
CA SER A 126 -1.85 -1.86 -2.20
C SER A 126 -1.41 -0.40 -2.06
N LEU A 127 -1.22 0.09 -0.83
CA LEU A 127 -0.72 1.43 -0.54
C LEU A 127 0.74 1.58 -1.00
N ASN A 128 1.61 0.63 -0.64
CA ASN A 128 3.02 0.66 -1.02
C ASN A 128 3.18 0.58 -2.55
N ILE A 129 2.33 -0.22 -3.21
CA ILE A 129 2.30 -0.28 -4.68
C ILE A 129 1.91 1.08 -5.28
N LYS A 130 0.93 1.76 -4.69
CA LYS A 130 0.52 3.12 -5.11
C LYS A 130 1.61 4.15 -4.88
N ILE A 131 2.27 4.13 -3.72
CA ILE A 131 3.42 5.01 -3.41
C ILE A 131 4.55 4.79 -4.41
N ALA A 132 4.89 3.54 -4.71
CA ALA A 132 5.92 3.22 -5.70
C ALA A 132 5.57 3.75 -7.11
N GLN A 133 4.28 3.71 -7.48
CA GLN A 133 3.81 4.29 -8.75
C GLN A 133 3.84 5.81 -8.73
N ARG A 134 3.50 6.47 -7.61
CA ARG A 134 3.65 7.92 -7.45
C ARG A 134 5.11 8.33 -7.61
N LYS A 135 6.04 7.71 -6.89
CA LYS A 135 7.48 7.99 -6.99
C LYS A 135 7.98 7.94 -8.45
N LYS A 136 7.54 6.95 -9.24
CA LYS A 136 7.88 6.86 -10.67
C LYS A 136 7.35 8.01 -11.52
N THR A 137 6.26 8.63 -11.09
CA THR A 137 5.55 9.65 -11.88
C THR A 137 5.99 11.06 -11.48
N TYR A 138 6.19 11.30 -10.18
CA TYR A 138 6.44 12.62 -9.60
C TYR A 138 7.91 13.01 -9.50
N TYR A 139 8.83 12.11 -9.74
CA TYR A 139 10.27 12.46 -9.76
C TYR A 139 10.63 13.62 -10.73
N LYS A 140 9.70 14.03 -11.58
CA LYS A 140 9.83 15.17 -12.51
C LYS A 140 9.18 16.48 -12.04
N ILE A 141 8.37 16.48 -10.97
CA ILE A 141 7.64 17.68 -10.51
C ILE A 141 8.36 18.20 -9.26
N LYS A 142 9.47 18.90 -9.49
CA LYS A 142 10.26 19.53 -8.40
C LYS A 142 9.68 20.85 -7.89
N SER A 143 8.63 21.41 -8.52
CA SER A 143 8.34 22.85 -8.35
C SER A 143 7.21 23.21 -7.40
N ASP A 144 6.21 22.35 -7.20
CA ASP A 144 4.98 22.81 -6.53
C ASP A 144 5.01 22.70 -5.00
N PHE A 145 5.98 22.00 -4.43
CA PHE A 145 6.09 21.78 -2.98
C PHE A 145 7.37 22.36 -2.34
N GLY A 146 8.03 23.29 -3.00
CA GLY A 146 9.26 23.90 -2.51
C GLY A 146 9.12 24.62 -1.15
N TYR A 147 7.91 24.97 -0.72
CA TYR A 147 7.65 25.47 0.61
C TYR A 147 7.79 24.38 1.68
N LEU A 148 7.48 23.12 1.38
CA LEU A 148 7.65 21.98 2.31
C LEU A 148 9.13 21.63 2.49
N GLU A 149 9.92 21.69 1.41
CA GLU A 149 11.37 21.52 1.48
C GLU A 149 12.00 22.60 2.38
N ARG A 150 11.60 23.86 2.23
CA ARG A 150 12.05 24.96 3.12
C ARG A 150 11.65 24.79 4.57
N LEU A 151 10.48 24.20 4.85
CA LEU A 151 10.07 23.88 6.22
C LEU A 151 10.95 22.77 6.82
N GLN A 152 11.42 21.83 6.01
CA GLN A 152 12.29 20.73 6.46
C GLN A 152 13.72 21.20 6.68
N ASP A 153 14.29 22.02 5.80
CA ASP A 153 15.65 22.56 5.90
C ASP A 153 15.86 23.44 7.14
N ASN A 154 14.89 24.28 7.47
CA ASN A 154 14.95 25.14 8.66
C ASN A 154 14.92 24.36 9.99
N LYS A 155 14.63 23.07 9.99
CA LYS A 155 14.46 22.25 11.19
C LYS A 155 15.62 21.31 11.44
N THR A 156 16.25 20.81 10.37
CA THR A 156 17.40 19.92 10.49
C THR A 156 18.54 20.59 11.24
N THR A 157 18.67 21.91 11.10
CA THR A 157 19.72 22.70 11.75
C THR A 157 19.49 22.93 13.26
N ARG A 158 18.24 22.84 13.73
CA ARG A 158 17.92 23.10 15.17
C ARG A 158 17.92 21.87 16.06
N GLN A 159 17.92 20.66 15.50
CA GLN A 159 17.72 19.43 16.27
C GLN A 159 18.98 18.60 16.54
N GLN A 160 20.12 18.96 15.95
CA GLN A 160 21.35 18.16 16.10
C GLN A 160 22.04 18.27 17.46
N ASP A 161 21.66 19.25 18.31
CA ASP A 161 22.40 19.55 19.54
C ASP A 161 21.75 19.06 20.84
N LYS A 162 20.60 18.37 20.80
CA LYS A 162 19.97 17.82 22.01
C LYS A 162 20.05 16.29 22.01
N VAL A 163 20.98 15.76 22.77
CA VAL A 163 20.98 14.35 23.17
C VAL A 163 19.73 14.09 24.02
N HIS A 164 18.76 13.41 23.45
CA HIS A 164 17.52 13.04 24.14
C HIS A 164 17.81 11.96 25.18
N SER A 165 17.79 12.35 26.44
CA SER A 165 18.03 11.42 27.58
C SER A 165 16.76 10.70 28.05
N GLN A 166 15.60 11.03 27.47
CA GLN A 166 14.29 10.50 27.87
C GLN A 166 13.88 9.29 27.05
N LYS A 167 13.25 8.31 27.72
CA LYS A 167 12.83 7.05 27.06
C LYS A 167 11.65 7.23 26.11
N THR A 168 10.72 8.14 26.41
CA THR A 168 9.48 8.32 25.67
C THR A 168 9.48 9.65 24.92
N LEU A 169 9.31 9.58 23.59
CA LEU A 169 9.16 10.75 22.73
C LEU A 169 7.67 10.87 22.33
N TYR A 170 7.08 12.03 22.62
CA TYR A 170 5.72 12.34 22.20
C TYR A 170 5.73 13.30 21.01
N PHE A 171 5.17 12.83 19.90
CA PHE A 171 4.94 13.61 18.69
C PHE A 171 3.44 13.68 18.39
N ALA A 172 2.83 14.86 18.57
CA ALA A 172 1.39 15.06 18.44
C ALA A 172 0.94 15.13 16.98
N GLY A 173 1.72 15.76 16.12
CA GLY A 173 1.41 15.97 14.71
C GLY A 173 0.39 17.08 14.45
N CYS A 174 0.31 17.53 13.20
CA CYS A 174 -0.45 18.71 12.78
C CYS A 174 -1.94 18.70 13.21
N MET A 175 -2.61 17.55 13.07
CA MET A 175 -4.04 17.45 13.40
C MET A 175 -4.32 17.60 14.90
N SER A 176 -3.44 17.11 15.76
CA SER A 176 -3.58 17.25 17.20
C SER A 176 -3.38 18.69 17.65
N HIS A 177 -2.51 19.45 16.99
CA HIS A 177 -2.35 20.89 17.24
C HIS A 177 -3.60 21.70 16.86
N LEU A 178 -4.34 21.27 15.83
CA LEU A 178 -5.64 21.86 15.49
C LEU A 178 -6.75 21.49 16.50
N THR A 179 -6.52 20.47 17.33
CA THR A 179 -7.47 19.97 18.32
C THR A 179 -6.85 19.97 19.73
N PRO A 180 -6.76 21.13 20.42
CA PRO A 180 -6.05 21.26 21.70
C PRO A 180 -6.55 20.32 22.81
N LYS A 181 -7.79 19.85 22.71
CA LYS A 181 -8.35 18.85 23.65
C LYS A 181 -7.55 17.54 23.63
N ILE A 182 -7.10 17.08 22.47
CA ILE A 182 -6.33 15.83 22.33
C ILE A 182 -4.99 15.96 23.06
N ILE A 183 -4.27 17.06 22.84
CA ILE A 183 -2.97 17.32 23.49
C ILE A 183 -3.14 17.38 25.01
N ARG A 184 -4.18 18.08 25.52
CA ARG A 184 -4.46 18.16 26.96
C ARG A 184 -4.78 16.77 27.55
N SER A 185 -5.56 15.97 26.85
CA SER A 185 -5.88 14.60 27.30
C SER A 185 -4.64 13.72 27.36
N MET A 186 -3.77 13.79 26.35
CA MET A 186 -2.52 13.04 26.34
C MET A 186 -1.59 13.45 27.48
N LYS A 187 -1.43 14.76 27.74
CA LYS A 187 -0.65 15.24 28.87
C LYS A 187 -1.17 14.68 30.21
N LYS A 188 -2.49 14.71 30.43
CA LYS A 188 -3.10 14.13 31.64
C LYS A 188 -2.85 12.61 31.75
N ILE A 189 -2.83 11.89 30.64
CA ILE A 189 -2.52 10.46 30.65
C ILE A 189 -1.06 10.24 31.09
N PHE A 190 -0.10 10.97 30.51
CA PHE A 190 1.30 10.88 30.90
C PHE A 190 1.52 11.24 32.37
N GLU A 191 0.86 12.28 32.88
CA GLU A 191 0.85 12.63 34.27
C GLU A 191 0.29 11.55 35.18
N ALA A 192 -0.85 10.94 34.79
CA ALA A 192 -1.50 9.88 35.57
C ALA A 192 -0.67 8.60 35.66
N VAL A 193 0.09 8.28 34.59
CA VAL A 193 1.00 7.12 34.54
C VAL A 193 2.38 7.45 35.10
N ASN A 194 2.64 8.71 35.45
CA ASN A 194 3.94 9.21 35.89
C ASN A 194 5.07 8.95 34.88
N GLU A 195 4.75 9.03 33.57
CA GLU A 195 5.69 8.80 32.49
C GLU A 195 6.44 10.07 32.13
N ASN A 196 7.77 10.00 32.17
CA ASN A 196 8.63 11.08 31.69
C ASN A 196 8.71 11.06 30.18
N TYR A 197 8.24 12.09 29.52
CA TYR A 197 8.24 12.23 28.08
C TYR A 197 8.82 13.52 27.57
N GLU A 198 9.36 13.51 26.39
CA GLU A 198 9.78 14.70 25.66
C GLU A 198 8.77 15.02 24.57
N PHE A 199 8.22 16.25 24.59
CA PHE A 199 7.25 16.68 23.58
C PHE A 199 7.96 17.34 22.41
N MET A 200 8.25 16.56 21.34
CA MET A 200 9.05 16.98 20.20
C MET A 200 8.49 18.16 19.43
N ASP A 201 7.18 18.19 19.20
CA ASP A 201 6.51 19.21 18.39
C ASP A 201 5.63 20.15 19.24
N ALA A 202 6.05 20.47 20.47
CA ALA A 202 5.31 21.31 21.39
C ALA A 202 4.89 22.66 20.79
N GLU A 203 5.74 23.24 19.94
CA GLU A 203 5.50 24.52 19.26
C GLU A 203 4.68 24.35 17.96
N GLY A 204 4.27 23.14 17.58
CA GLY A 204 3.54 22.86 16.34
C GLY A 204 4.33 23.10 15.04
N SER A 205 5.64 23.35 15.18
CA SER A 205 6.51 23.74 14.08
C SER A 205 7.17 22.57 13.34
N ILE A 206 7.11 21.35 13.89
CA ILE A 206 7.76 20.16 13.31
C ILE A 206 6.79 19.39 12.43
N CYS A 207 7.15 19.19 11.16
CA CYS A 207 6.38 18.40 10.22
C CYS A 207 6.88 16.95 10.19
N CYS A 208 5.97 15.96 10.23
CA CYS A 208 6.32 14.55 10.08
C CYS A 208 6.79 14.17 8.65
N GLY A 209 6.75 15.10 7.70
CA GLY A 209 7.12 14.85 6.30
C GLY A 209 6.13 14.00 5.50
N ARG A 210 5.03 13.53 6.09
CA ARG A 210 4.07 12.66 5.40
C ARG A 210 3.54 13.24 4.07
N PRO A 211 3.20 14.53 3.96
CA PRO A 211 2.80 15.10 2.66
C PRO A 211 3.84 14.92 1.57
N MET A 212 5.13 15.07 1.91
CA MET A 212 6.24 14.89 0.97
C MET A 212 6.46 13.42 0.59
N MET A 213 6.19 12.49 1.51
CA MET A 213 6.29 11.05 1.22
C MET A 213 5.16 10.57 0.33
N LEU A 214 4.02 11.24 0.34
CA LEU A 214 2.81 10.86 -0.38
C LEU A 214 2.70 11.53 -1.76
N THR A 215 3.50 12.55 -2.02
CA THR A 215 3.61 13.21 -3.33
C THR A 215 4.74 12.62 -4.16
#